data_84bd133d889e89c848a77487158855e0
#
_entry.id   84bd133d889e89c848a77487158855e0
#
_cell.length_a   1.000
_cell.length_b   1.000
_cell.length_c   1.000
_cell.angle_alpha   90.00
_cell.angle_beta   90.00
_cell.angle_gamma   90.00
#
_symmetry.space_group_name_H-M   'P 1'
#
loop_
_entity.id
_entity.type
_entity.pdbx_description
1 polymer ?
#
loop_
_entity_poly.entity_id
_entity_poly.type
_entity_poly.pdbx_seq_one_letter_code
_entity_poly.pdbx_strand_id
1 'polypeptide(L)' 'RHLSHIVAKCYKENDASYRMLSSCMRKSGEDETFFYFDKEV' A
#
# COMPACT_ATOMS: atom_id res chain seq x y z
N ARG A 1 4.50 -21.79 10.74
CA ARG A 1 4.46 -20.78 10.56
C ARG A 1 4.74 -20.16 9.34
N HIS A 2 4.01 -19.55 8.67
CA HIS A 2 4.24 -18.90 7.59
C HIS A 2 3.85 -17.55 7.76
N LEU A 3 4.64 -16.59 7.50
CA LEU A 3 4.28 -15.22 7.52
C LEU A 3 4.25 -14.77 6.13
N SER A 4 3.16 -14.26 5.66
CA SER A 4 3.05 -13.71 4.34
C SER A 4 3.10 -12.22 4.45
N HIS A 5 3.84 -11.59 3.60
CA HIS A 5 3.95 -10.14 3.59
C HIS A 5 3.62 -9.67 2.19
N ILE A 6 2.59 -8.89 2.07
CA ILE A 6 2.12 -8.40 0.79
C ILE A 6 2.47 -6.95 0.67
N VAL A 7 3.02 -6.54 -0.47
CA VAL A 7 3.33 -5.15 -0.70
C VAL A 7 2.58 -4.68 -1.92
N ALA A 8 2.18 -3.43 -1.93
CA ALA A 8 1.45 -2.87 -3.04
C ALA A 8 1.84 -1.40 -3.18
N LYS A 9 1.58 -0.83 -4.33
CA LYS A 9 1.83 0.58 -4.53
C LYS A 9 0.76 1.16 -5.43
N CYS A 10 0.58 2.44 -5.36
CA CYS A 10 -0.36 3.11 -6.25
C CYS A 10 0.17 4.48 -6.58
N TYR A 11 -0.28 5.04 -7.70
CA TYR A 11 0.11 6.38 -8.08
C TYR A 11 -0.44 7.37 -7.08
N LYS A 12 0.32 8.39 -6.80
CA LYS A 12 -0.12 9.42 -5.84
C LYS A 12 -1.36 10.14 -6.32
N GLU A 13 -1.57 10.21 -7.62
CA GLU A 13 -2.73 10.89 -8.13
C GLU A 13 -3.96 10.00 -8.21
N ASN A 14 -3.83 8.73 -7.87
CA ASN A 14 -4.96 7.81 -7.91
C ASN A 14 -5.61 7.72 -6.54
N ASP A 15 -6.47 8.66 -6.23
CA ASP A 15 -7.13 8.70 -4.93
C ASP A 15 -7.96 7.48 -4.64
N ALA A 16 -8.61 6.92 -5.64
CA ALA A 16 -9.45 5.76 -5.42
C ALA A 16 -8.62 4.57 -4.94
N SER A 17 -7.48 4.33 -5.57
CA SER A 17 -6.60 3.26 -5.13
C SER A 17 -6.01 3.55 -3.77
N TYR A 18 -5.64 4.79 -3.54
CA TYR A 18 -5.08 5.18 -2.26
C TYR A 18 -6.07 4.89 -1.13
N ARG A 19 -7.33 5.26 -1.31
CA ARG A 19 -8.34 5.00 -0.31
C ARG A 19 -8.54 3.53 -0.09
N MET A 20 -8.55 2.75 -1.15
CA MET A 20 -8.74 1.35 -1.03
C MET A 20 -7.58 0.69 -0.31
N LEU A 21 -6.36 1.01 -0.69
CA LEU A 21 -5.19 0.43 -0.06
C LEU A 21 -5.03 0.88 1.39
N SER A 22 -5.33 2.12 1.64
CA SER A 22 -5.25 2.66 2.98
C SER A 22 -6.25 1.99 3.92
N SER A 23 -7.35 1.51 3.38
CA SER A 23 -8.36 0.84 4.16
C SER A 23 -7.96 -0.59 4.48
N CYS A 24 -7.28 -1.26 3.56
CA CYS A 24 -6.91 -2.64 3.72
C CYS A 24 -5.48 -2.84 4.19
N MET A 25 -4.60 -1.93 3.88
CA MET A 25 -3.19 -2.11 4.13
C MET A 25 -2.65 -0.89 4.84
N ARG A 26 -1.42 -0.98 5.31
CA ARG A 26 -0.81 0.13 5.99
C ARG A 26 0.17 0.81 5.06
N LYS A 27 0.18 2.11 5.05
CA LYS A 27 1.13 2.84 4.25
C LYS A 27 2.51 2.67 4.84
N SER A 28 3.43 2.15 4.08
CA SER A 28 4.78 1.90 4.57
C SER A 28 5.78 2.94 4.08
N GLY A 29 5.47 3.67 3.03
CA GLY A 29 6.38 4.69 2.53
C GLY A 29 5.82 5.36 1.32
N GLU A 30 6.63 6.20 0.70
CA GLU A 30 6.19 6.88 -0.51
C GLU A 30 7.38 7.32 -1.32
N ASP A 31 7.14 7.55 -2.57
CA ASP A 31 8.13 8.00 -3.49
C ASP A 31 7.60 9.27 -4.12
N GLU A 32 8.27 9.82 -5.12
CA GLU A 32 7.79 10.99 -5.81
C GLU A 32 6.51 10.73 -6.56
N THR A 33 6.31 9.52 -7.03
CA THR A 33 5.19 9.17 -7.88
C THR A 33 4.24 8.19 -7.22
N PHE A 34 4.72 7.38 -6.30
CA PHE A 34 3.93 6.31 -5.74
C PHE A 34 3.85 6.36 -4.23
N PHE A 35 2.75 5.82 -3.70
CA PHE A 35 2.67 5.49 -2.29
C PHE A 35 2.87 3.99 -2.16
N TYR A 36 3.56 3.56 -1.13
CA TYR A 36 3.81 2.14 -0.89
C TYR A 36 3.06 1.68 0.34
N PHE A 37 2.48 0.49 0.23
CA PHE A 37 1.70 -0.08 1.32
C PHE A 37 2.17 -1.49 1.58
N ASP A 38 1.97 -1.97 2.80
CA ASP A 38 2.28 -3.34 3.11
C ASP A 38 1.29 -3.88 4.12
N LYS A 39 1.24 -5.19 4.21
CA LYS A 39 0.34 -5.84 5.10
C LYS A 39 0.90 -7.20 5.44
N GLU A 40 0.82 -7.57 6.70
CA GLU A 40 1.20 -8.89 7.10
C GLU A 40 -0.02 -9.73 7.27
N VAL A 41 0.04 -10.97 6.82
CA VAL A 41 -1.12 -11.84 6.88
C VAL A 41 -0.95 -12.97 7.85
#